data_bd6452cd2c9e6a47aee2da49497cc565
#
_entry.id   bd6452cd2c9e6a47aee2da49497cc565
#
_cell.length_a   1.000
_cell.length_b   1.000
_cell.length_c   1.000
_cell.angle_alpha   90.00
_cell.angle_beta   90.00
_cell.angle_gamma   90.00
#
_symmetry.space_group_name_H-M   'P 1'
#
loop_
_entity.id
_entity.type
_entity.pdbx_description
1 polymer ?
#
loop_
_entity_poly.entity_id
_entity_poly.type
_entity_poly.pdbx_seq_one_letter_code
_entity_poly.pdbx_strand_id
1 'polypeptide(L)'
;MRFLLALLFSSTIFADYSNHPRSQFVIETLIEDHGFTKDYVLKVLSSAEKQDSILQSMSSPAEFTLTWDRYKKIFLDQNRIDNGKAFIKENLKVLKQAERDFGVPKEIIVSILGVETRYGKIMGNHRVLDSLTTLGFDFPRRADFFRQELINFFILCRENNLDPLSINGSYAGAMGYGQFISSSYLAYAVDYDGDNNADLFNSKSDAIGSIANYLQIHGWQPSSDIIKPMSFNQARNPQKAENNLRTFIPLRFESGIKEKYIVKKGDTLSKIALEYGIGVDTLKQQNNIDNEDFVMAGSQLFIDTQEVSYFLGTENFVAITKYNYSHFYAMVVYNLAKEFGL
;
A
#
# COMPACT_ATOMS: atom_id res chain seq x y z
N MET A 1 34.23 48.72 -25.04
CA MET A 1 32.90 48.15 -24.78
C MET A 1 33.06 47.00 -23.78
N ARG A 2 32.82 47.31 -22.49
CA ARG A 2 32.99 46.33 -21.38
C ARG A 2 31.64 45.65 -21.18
N PHE A 3 31.58 44.33 -21.44
CA PHE A 3 30.41 43.51 -21.10
C PHE A 3 30.47 43.18 -19.60
N LEU A 4 29.52 43.66 -18.83
CA LEU A 4 29.26 43.25 -17.48
C LEU A 4 28.50 41.94 -17.50
N LEU A 5 29.12 40.84 -17.15
CA LEU A 5 28.46 39.53 -16.92
C LEU A 5 27.77 39.63 -15.56
N ALA A 6 26.45 39.82 -15.56
CA ALA A 6 25.65 39.68 -14.34
C ALA A 6 25.49 38.20 -14.02
N LEU A 7 26.21 37.69 -13.01
CA LEU A 7 25.98 36.42 -12.39
C LEU A 7 24.66 36.50 -11.61
N LEU A 8 23.60 35.96 -12.19
CA LEU A 8 22.38 35.67 -11.46
C LEU A 8 22.67 34.50 -10.49
N PHE A 9 22.94 34.81 -9.26
CA PHE A 9 22.86 33.85 -8.16
C PHE A 9 21.37 33.51 -8.02
N SER A 10 20.97 32.36 -8.53
CA SER A 10 19.71 31.72 -8.15
C SER A 10 19.86 31.29 -6.68
N SER A 11 19.44 32.15 -5.76
CA SER A 11 19.23 31.74 -4.38
C SER A 11 18.09 30.75 -4.37
N THR A 12 18.39 29.47 -4.23
CA THR A 12 17.42 28.47 -3.78
C THR A 12 16.95 28.93 -2.42
N ILE A 13 15.76 29.49 -2.35
CA ILE A 13 15.09 29.78 -1.06
C ILE A 13 14.73 28.41 -0.50
N PHE A 14 15.58 27.87 0.37
CA PHE A 14 15.19 26.73 1.20
C PHE A 14 14.02 27.20 2.07
N ALA A 15 12.91 26.50 2.00
CA ALA A 15 11.78 26.78 2.85
C ALA A 15 12.21 26.47 4.30
N ASP A 16 12.43 27.51 5.10
CA ASP A 16 12.69 27.37 6.53
C ASP A 16 11.37 27.11 7.24
N TYR A 17 11.07 25.86 7.48
CA TYR A 17 9.83 25.44 8.12
C TYR A 17 9.74 25.85 9.60
N SER A 18 10.83 26.26 10.24
CA SER A 18 10.79 26.82 11.60
C SER A 18 10.03 28.14 11.68
N ASN A 19 10.02 28.89 10.56
CA ASN A 19 9.34 30.19 10.43
C ASN A 19 8.06 30.11 9.55
N HIS A 20 7.64 28.91 9.16
CA HIS A 20 6.45 28.76 8.33
C HIS A 20 5.17 29.13 9.12
N PRO A 21 4.22 29.91 8.56
CA PRO A 21 3.04 30.38 9.31
C PRO A 21 2.20 29.26 9.92
N ARG A 22 2.23 28.03 9.35
CA ARG A 22 1.49 26.87 9.85
C ARG A 22 2.28 25.98 10.80
N SER A 23 3.57 26.28 11.07
CA SER A 23 4.38 25.48 11.99
C SER A 23 4.11 25.79 13.47
N GLN A 24 3.53 26.95 13.76
CA GLN A 24 3.31 27.42 15.13
C GLN A 24 2.60 26.39 16.01
N PHE A 25 1.51 25.82 15.51
CA PHE A 25 0.78 24.76 16.23
C PHE A 25 1.66 23.56 16.59
N VAL A 26 2.48 23.08 15.65
CA VAL A 26 3.38 21.94 15.87
C VAL A 26 4.45 22.30 16.89
N ILE A 27 5.04 23.51 16.79
CA ILE A 27 6.07 23.99 17.71
C ILE A 27 5.53 24.10 19.14
N GLU A 28 4.36 24.74 19.30
CA GLU A 28 3.71 24.90 20.61
C GLU A 28 3.36 23.55 21.22
N THR A 29 2.70 22.67 20.48
CA THR A 29 2.35 21.32 20.95
C THR A 29 3.59 20.51 21.39
N LEU A 30 4.67 20.53 20.61
CA LEU A 30 5.89 19.82 20.98
C LEU A 30 6.54 20.36 22.26
N ILE A 31 6.48 21.67 22.49
CA ILE A 31 7.08 22.32 23.66
C ILE A 31 6.17 22.13 24.89
N GLU A 32 4.90 22.50 24.77
CA GLU A 32 3.97 22.61 25.91
C GLU A 32 3.44 21.24 26.35
N ASP A 33 3.04 20.40 25.41
CA ASP A 33 2.43 19.10 25.74
C ASP A 33 3.45 17.95 25.82
N HIS A 34 4.57 18.05 25.06
CA HIS A 34 5.53 16.96 24.96
C HIS A 34 6.93 17.28 25.54
N GLY A 35 7.14 18.51 26.03
CA GLY A 35 8.36 18.89 26.77
C GLY A 35 9.65 18.95 25.93
N PHE A 36 9.54 19.13 24.61
CA PHE A 36 10.70 19.39 23.78
C PHE A 36 11.26 20.80 24.02
N THR A 37 12.57 20.96 23.90
CA THR A 37 13.16 22.32 23.95
C THR A 37 12.88 23.06 22.64
N LYS A 38 12.60 24.36 22.76
CA LYS A 38 12.34 25.22 21.59
C LYS A 38 13.47 25.15 20.57
N ASP A 39 14.71 25.23 21.06
CA ASP A 39 15.91 25.22 20.20
C ASP A 39 16.03 23.93 19.39
N TYR A 40 15.72 22.77 20.00
CA TYR A 40 15.74 21.50 19.30
C TYR A 40 14.66 21.45 18.21
N VAL A 41 13.42 21.84 18.54
CA VAL A 41 12.30 21.83 17.56
C VAL A 41 12.60 22.75 16.38
N LEU A 42 13.05 23.99 16.66
CA LEU A 42 13.39 24.93 15.60
C LEU A 42 14.57 24.45 14.75
N LYS A 43 15.60 23.86 15.36
CA LYS A 43 16.75 23.28 14.64
C LYS A 43 16.32 22.17 13.69
N VAL A 44 15.45 21.26 14.13
CA VAL A 44 14.97 20.17 13.29
C VAL A 44 14.09 20.71 12.16
N LEU A 45 13.13 21.59 12.45
CA LEU A 45 12.24 22.16 11.43
C LEU A 45 12.98 23.04 10.41
N SER A 46 14.02 23.78 10.82
CA SER A 46 14.82 24.59 9.90
C SER A 46 15.66 23.76 8.93
N SER A 47 15.93 22.50 9.26
CA SER A 47 16.65 21.55 8.40
C SER A 47 15.76 20.81 7.40
N ALA A 48 14.43 20.96 7.53
CA ALA A 48 13.49 20.31 6.63
C ALA A 48 13.40 21.06 5.29
N GLU A 49 13.29 20.28 4.21
CA GLU A 49 13.25 20.79 2.85
C GLU A 49 11.89 20.52 2.20
N LYS A 50 11.34 21.55 1.55
CA LYS A 50 10.12 21.41 0.78
C LYS A 50 10.34 20.52 -0.44
N GLN A 51 9.44 19.55 -0.63
CA GLN A 51 9.50 18.57 -1.71
C GLN A 51 8.30 18.73 -2.67
N ASP A 52 8.47 19.51 -3.73
CA ASP A 52 7.39 19.73 -4.71
C ASP A 52 6.95 18.43 -5.42
N SER A 53 7.86 17.46 -5.59
CA SER A 53 7.55 16.13 -6.12
C SER A 53 6.54 15.36 -5.25
N ILE A 54 6.58 15.55 -3.93
CA ILE A 54 5.63 14.95 -2.99
C ILE A 54 4.24 15.56 -3.18
N LEU A 55 4.14 16.89 -3.31
CA LEU A 55 2.87 17.57 -3.58
C LEU A 55 2.23 17.11 -4.89
N GLN A 56 3.06 16.89 -5.91
CA GLN A 56 2.63 16.38 -7.21
C GLN A 56 2.10 14.94 -7.10
N SER A 57 2.83 14.05 -6.42
CA SER A 57 2.43 12.66 -6.20
C SER A 57 1.12 12.55 -5.41
N MET A 58 0.94 13.38 -4.38
CA MET A 58 -0.28 13.42 -3.58
C MET A 58 -1.50 13.98 -4.33
N SER A 59 -1.28 14.81 -5.35
CA SER A 59 -2.35 15.40 -6.15
C SER A 59 -2.90 14.46 -7.23
N SER A 60 -2.14 13.44 -7.61
CA SER A 60 -2.48 12.48 -8.67
C SER A 60 -2.15 11.05 -8.27
N PRO A 61 -2.82 10.49 -7.25
CA PRO A 61 -2.56 9.13 -6.81
C PRO A 61 -2.92 8.13 -7.91
N ALA A 62 -1.94 7.34 -8.34
CA ALA A 62 -2.07 6.36 -9.42
C ALA A 62 -3.08 5.23 -9.10
N GLU A 63 -3.30 4.94 -7.83
CA GLU A 63 -4.14 3.84 -7.36
C GLU A 63 -5.62 3.95 -7.77
N PHE A 64 -6.16 5.16 -7.90
CA PHE A 64 -7.57 5.37 -8.25
C PHE A 64 -7.92 5.14 -9.72
N THR A 65 -6.93 4.90 -10.59
CA THR A 65 -7.13 4.73 -12.04
C THR A 65 -6.89 3.30 -12.52
N LEU A 66 -6.45 2.41 -11.65
CA LEU A 66 -6.10 1.04 -12.01
C LEU A 66 -7.32 0.12 -11.98
N THR A 67 -7.45 -0.74 -13.01
CA THR A 67 -8.34 -1.90 -12.94
C THR A 67 -7.76 -2.97 -12.02
N TRP A 68 -8.60 -3.89 -11.52
CA TRP A 68 -8.17 -4.99 -10.68
C TRP A 68 -7.01 -5.81 -11.29
N ASP A 69 -7.11 -6.14 -12.56
CA ASP A 69 -6.07 -6.93 -13.23
C ASP A 69 -4.72 -6.23 -13.33
N ARG A 70 -4.73 -4.91 -13.56
CA ARG A 70 -3.49 -4.11 -13.56
C ARG A 70 -2.92 -4.02 -12.16
N TYR A 71 -3.77 -3.77 -11.16
CA TYR A 71 -3.35 -3.69 -9.76
C TYR A 71 -2.76 -5.03 -9.29
N LYS A 72 -3.46 -6.14 -9.55
CA LYS A 72 -3.03 -7.49 -9.20
C LYS A 72 -1.64 -7.82 -9.78
N LYS A 73 -1.37 -7.48 -11.04
CA LYS A 73 -0.09 -7.73 -11.72
C LYS A 73 1.11 -7.02 -11.09
N ILE A 74 0.89 -5.87 -10.43
CA ILE A 74 1.97 -5.12 -9.73
C ILE A 74 2.50 -5.92 -8.54
N PHE A 75 1.65 -6.71 -7.89
CA PHE A 75 1.97 -7.34 -6.61
C PHE A 75 2.09 -8.86 -6.66
N LEU A 76 1.55 -9.53 -7.68
CA LEU A 76 1.63 -11.00 -7.84
C LEU A 76 2.64 -11.41 -8.93
N ASP A 77 3.79 -10.76 -8.95
CA ASP A 77 4.91 -11.17 -9.81
C ASP A 77 5.69 -12.35 -9.18
N GLN A 78 6.26 -13.22 -10.05
CA GLN A 78 6.93 -14.42 -9.60
C GLN A 78 8.10 -14.13 -8.65
N ASN A 79 8.85 -13.04 -8.88
CA ASN A 79 9.97 -12.67 -8.00
C ASN A 79 9.49 -12.33 -6.58
N ARG A 80 8.31 -11.68 -6.44
CA ARG A 80 7.74 -11.40 -5.12
C ARG A 80 7.30 -12.69 -4.44
N ILE A 81 6.67 -13.61 -5.17
CA ILE A 81 6.26 -14.91 -4.65
C ILE A 81 7.47 -15.72 -4.17
N ASP A 82 8.51 -15.83 -4.98
CA ASP A 82 9.72 -16.60 -4.64
C ASP A 82 10.46 -15.98 -3.44
N ASN A 83 10.62 -14.66 -3.41
CA ASN A 83 11.22 -13.97 -2.27
C ASN A 83 10.38 -14.13 -0.99
N GLY A 84 9.04 -14.17 -1.08
CA GLY A 84 8.18 -14.42 0.07
C GLY A 84 8.34 -15.83 0.62
N LYS A 85 8.40 -16.84 -0.24
CA LYS A 85 8.69 -18.23 0.17
C LYS A 85 10.05 -18.35 0.84
N ALA A 86 11.07 -17.65 0.32
CA ALA A 86 12.39 -17.59 0.93
C ALA A 86 12.33 -16.89 2.30
N PHE A 87 11.65 -15.74 2.40
CA PHE A 87 11.48 -15.01 3.66
C PHE A 87 10.79 -15.86 4.73
N ILE A 88 9.74 -16.61 4.37
CA ILE A 88 9.06 -17.55 5.29
C ILE A 88 10.05 -18.60 5.79
N LYS A 89 10.84 -19.20 4.89
CA LYS A 89 11.82 -20.23 5.27
C LYS A 89 12.88 -19.69 6.23
N GLU A 90 13.42 -18.50 5.95
CA GLU A 90 14.45 -17.85 6.76
C GLU A 90 13.96 -17.45 8.15
N ASN A 91 12.70 -17.00 8.25
CA ASN A 91 12.13 -16.45 9.49
C ASN A 91 11.06 -17.35 10.12
N LEU A 92 11.05 -18.66 9.79
CA LEU A 92 9.97 -19.57 10.13
C LEU A 92 9.70 -19.66 11.64
N LYS A 93 10.75 -19.60 12.48
CA LYS A 93 10.61 -19.67 13.94
C LYS A 93 9.81 -18.48 14.48
N VAL A 94 10.20 -17.27 14.11
CA VAL A 94 9.55 -16.02 14.55
C VAL A 94 8.13 -15.92 13.98
N LEU A 95 7.93 -16.26 12.72
CA LEU A 95 6.62 -16.27 12.07
C LEU A 95 5.64 -17.23 12.75
N LYS A 96 6.07 -18.46 13.07
CA LYS A 96 5.24 -19.41 13.81
C LYS A 96 4.94 -18.96 15.25
N GLN A 97 5.85 -18.22 15.86
CA GLN A 97 5.62 -17.63 17.16
C GLN A 97 4.55 -16.53 17.05
N ALA A 98 4.70 -15.59 16.11
CA ALA A 98 3.72 -14.51 15.88
C ALA A 98 2.31 -15.06 15.53
N GLU A 99 2.25 -16.14 14.75
CA GLU A 99 1.00 -16.83 14.44
C GLU A 99 0.31 -17.37 15.71
N ARG A 100 1.07 -17.93 16.66
CA ARG A 100 0.52 -18.39 17.96
C ARG A 100 0.11 -17.24 18.87
N ASP A 101 0.93 -16.19 18.94
CA ASP A 101 0.76 -15.11 19.92
C ASP A 101 -0.37 -14.16 19.51
N PHE A 102 -0.52 -13.89 18.21
CA PHE A 102 -1.49 -12.94 17.66
C PHE A 102 -2.64 -13.58 16.86
N GLY A 103 -2.55 -14.89 16.58
CA GLY A 103 -3.57 -15.59 15.81
C GLY A 103 -3.62 -15.23 14.31
N VAL A 104 -2.63 -14.52 13.81
CA VAL A 104 -2.54 -14.09 12.40
C VAL A 104 -1.68 -15.08 11.61
N PRO A 105 -2.19 -15.70 10.52
CA PRO A 105 -1.39 -16.61 9.72
C PRO A 105 -0.12 -15.94 9.19
N LYS A 106 0.99 -16.68 9.27
CA LYS A 106 2.30 -16.18 8.78
C LYS A 106 2.26 -15.76 7.32
N GLU A 107 1.43 -16.41 6.51
CA GLU A 107 1.24 -16.08 5.10
C GLU A 107 0.70 -14.66 4.92
N ILE A 108 -0.20 -14.22 5.79
CA ILE A 108 -0.76 -12.85 5.78
C ILE A 108 0.30 -11.83 6.21
N ILE A 109 1.05 -12.11 7.28
CA ILE A 109 2.12 -11.22 7.77
C ILE A 109 3.16 -11.01 6.65
N VAL A 110 3.60 -12.10 6.03
CA VAL A 110 4.60 -12.04 4.95
C VAL A 110 4.05 -11.40 3.68
N SER A 111 2.75 -11.57 3.41
CA SER A 111 2.12 -10.89 2.27
C SER A 111 2.10 -9.38 2.44
N ILE A 112 1.82 -8.87 3.64
CA ILE A 112 1.90 -7.43 3.93
C ILE A 112 3.35 -6.95 3.76
N LEU A 113 4.35 -7.61 4.34
CA LEU A 113 5.77 -7.29 4.12
C LEU A 113 6.16 -7.29 2.63
N GLY A 114 5.61 -8.22 1.87
CA GLY A 114 5.82 -8.33 0.43
C GLY A 114 5.21 -7.18 -0.35
N VAL A 115 3.99 -6.78 -0.01
CA VAL A 115 3.28 -5.67 -0.67
C VAL A 115 3.95 -4.34 -0.34
N GLU A 116 4.24 -4.10 0.94
CA GLU A 116 4.76 -2.81 1.42
C GLU A 116 6.19 -2.55 0.95
N THR A 117 7.09 -3.49 1.18
CA THR A 117 8.53 -3.20 1.03
C THR A 117 9.31 -4.23 0.23
N ARG A 118 8.63 -5.18 -0.43
CA ARG A 118 9.32 -6.37 -1.02
C ARG A 118 10.25 -7.04 -0.01
N TYR A 119 9.71 -7.27 1.21
CA TYR A 119 10.42 -7.91 2.33
C TYR A 119 11.62 -7.07 2.82
N GLY A 120 11.48 -5.76 2.89
CA GLY A 120 12.49 -4.81 3.34
C GLY A 120 13.46 -4.32 2.27
N LYS A 121 13.31 -4.73 1.00
CA LYS A 121 14.20 -4.29 -0.08
C LYS A 121 13.93 -2.84 -0.53
N ILE A 122 12.71 -2.34 -0.35
CA ILE A 122 12.29 -1.00 -0.77
C ILE A 122 11.46 -0.38 0.35
N MET A 123 12.10 0.34 1.26
CA MET A 123 11.44 0.98 2.41
C MET A 123 11.20 2.48 2.21
N GLY A 124 11.44 3.00 1.00
CA GLY A 124 11.33 4.42 0.67
C GLY A 124 12.68 5.15 0.71
N ASN A 125 12.73 6.29 0.05
CA ASN A 125 13.94 7.09 -0.11
C ASN A 125 13.70 8.60 0.13
N HIS A 126 12.52 8.96 0.62
CA HIS A 126 12.22 10.32 1.04
C HIS A 126 12.57 10.47 2.51
N ARG A 127 13.24 11.56 2.87
CA ARG A 127 13.42 11.89 4.29
C ARG A 127 12.06 12.17 4.91
N VAL A 128 11.70 11.40 5.95
CA VAL A 128 10.35 11.44 6.56
C VAL A 128 10.04 12.83 7.09
N LEU A 129 11.03 13.53 7.67
CA LEU A 129 10.89 14.91 8.10
C LEU A 129 10.39 15.81 6.95
N ASP A 130 11.04 15.73 5.78
CA ASP A 130 10.66 16.54 4.61
C ASP A 130 9.27 16.20 4.10
N SER A 131 8.93 14.90 4.09
CA SER A 131 7.62 14.43 3.68
C SER A 131 6.52 15.00 4.58
N LEU A 132 6.68 14.86 5.88
CA LEU A 132 5.67 15.29 6.85
C LEU A 132 5.56 16.82 6.95
N THR A 133 6.66 17.56 6.89
CA THR A 133 6.63 19.03 6.88
C THR A 133 6.00 19.57 5.59
N THR A 134 6.40 19.05 4.43
CA THR A 134 5.80 19.44 3.14
C THR A 134 4.30 19.19 3.13
N LEU A 135 3.85 18.00 3.55
CA LEU A 135 2.43 17.65 3.56
C LEU A 135 1.65 18.36 4.68
N GLY A 136 2.25 18.57 5.83
CA GLY A 136 1.62 19.24 6.96
C GLY A 136 1.44 20.75 6.76
N PHE A 137 2.34 21.38 5.99
CA PHE A 137 2.32 22.82 5.85
C PHE A 137 1.91 23.31 4.45
N ASP A 138 2.22 22.56 3.40
CA ASP A 138 1.99 22.96 2.01
C ASP A 138 0.90 22.16 1.27
N PHE A 139 0.31 21.12 1.91
CA PHE A 139 -0.78 20.32 1.33
C PHE A 139 -2.10 20.50 2.09
N PRO A 140 -2.95 21.49 1.73
CA PRO A 140 -4.12 21.86 2.54
C PRO A 140 -5.12 20.72 2.79
N ARG A 141 -5.26 19.80 1.83
CA ARG A 141 -6.30 18.77 1.83
C ARG A 141 -6.26 17.83 3.04
N ARG A 142 -5.07 17.57 3.62
CA ARG A 142 -4.85 16.69 4.78
C ARG A 142 -3.82 17.27 5.75
N ALA A 143 -3.67 18.58 5.77
CA ALA A 143 -2.62 19.26 6.54
C ALA A 143 -2.66 18.91 8.04
N ASP A 144 -3.86 18.89 8.65
CA ASP A 144 -4.01 18.57 10.08
C ASP A 144 -3.52 17.15 10.41
N PHE A 145 -3.85 16.19 9.56
CA PHE A 145 -3.37 14.81 9.71
C PHE A 145 -1.84 14.75 9.67
N PHE A 146 -1.21 15.37 8.67
CA PHE A 146 0.25 15.33 8.54
C PHE A 146 0.98 16.14 9.61
N ARG A 147 0.39 17.22 10.14
CA ARG A 147 0.92 17.92 11.31
C ARG A 147 0.91 17.03 12.55
N GLN A 148 -0.17 16.27 12.75
CA GLN A 148 -0.21 15.32 13.86
C GLN A 148 0.81 14.20 13.68
N GLU A 149 0.98 13.67 12.45
CA GLU A 149 2.02 12.68 12.16
C GLU A 149 3.43 13.24 12.36
N LEU A 150 3.66 14.52 12.07
CA LEU A 150 4.93 15.19 12.34
C LEU A 150 5.21 15.30 13.86
N ILE A 151 4.21 15.64 14.67
CA ILE A 151 4.32 15.64 16.14
C ILE A 151 4.66 14.23 16.63
N ASN A 152 3.93 13.23 16.16
CA ASN A 152 4.19 11.83 16.49
C ASN A 152 5.59 11.37 16.04
N PHE A 153 6.09 11.88 14.92
CA PHE A 153 7.43 11.59 14.44
C PHE A 153 8.51 12.11 15.38
N PHE A 154 8.37 13.33 15.90
CA PHE A 154 9.30 13.86 16.93
C PHE A 154 9.28 12.98 18.19
N ILE A 155 8.10 12.60 18.66
CA ILE A 155 7.95 11.73 19.83
C ILE A 155 8.60 10.37 19.57
N LEU A 156 8.29 9.75 18.43
CA LEU A 156 8.88 8.48 18.00
C LEU A 156 10.40 8.53 17.99
N CYS A 157 10.99 9.56 17.39
CA CYS A 157 12.44 9.72 17.33
C CYS A 157 13.06 9.83 18.72
N ARG A 158 12.44 10.58 19.62
CA ARG A 158 12.91 10.70 21.01
C ARG A 158 12.83 9.38 21.76
N GLU A 159 11.71 8.68 21.69
CA GLU A 159 11.46 7.46 22.45
C GLU A 159 12.35 6.29 21.99
N ASN A 160 12.67 6.25 20.69
CA ASN A 160 13.51 5.20 20.12
C ASN A 160 14.96 5.66 19.85
N ASN A 161 15.35 6.82 20.38
CA ASN A 161 16.70 7.40 20.19
C ASN A 161 17.14 7.46 18.71
N LEU A 162 16.21 7.85 17.83
CA LEU A 162 16.45 8.01 16.40
C LEU A 162 16.77 9.45 16.03
N ASP A 163 17.66 9.65 15.05
CA ASP A 163 17.90 10.97 14.48
C ASP A 163 16.83 11.31 13.44
N PRO A 164 15.96 12.32 13.68
CA PRO A 164 14.89 12.70 12.73
C PRO A 164 15.43 13.17 11.37
N LEU A 165 16.71 13.52 11.28
CA LEU A 165 17.33 13.96 10.04
C LEU A 165 17.76 12.80 9.14
N SER A 166 17.85 11.58 9.68
CA SER A 166 18.37 10.40 8.99
C SER A 166 17.29 9.41 8.53
N ILE A 167 16.07 9.53 9.05
CA ILE A 167 15.00 8.56 8.79
C ILE A 167 14.43 8.73 7.38
N ASN A 168 14.49 7.65 6.60
CA ASN A 168 13.89 7.57 5.28
C ASN A 168 12.62 6.71 5.29
N GLY A 169 11.70 7.03 4.40
CA GLY A 169 10.42 6.34 4.24
C GLY A 169 9.76 6.66 2.90
N SER A 170 8.45 6.47 2.83
CA SER A 170 7.66 6.83 1.67
C SER A 170 7.47 8.34 1.55
N TYR A 171 7.02 8.80 0.38
CA TYR A 171 6.67 10.20 0.16
C TYR A 171 5.53 10.70 1.07
N ALA A 172 4.77 9.79 1.70
CA ALA A 172 3.71 10.12 2.66
C ALA A 172 4.13 9.90 4.13
N GLY A 173 5.43 9.63 4.40
CA GLY A 173 5.96 9.48 5.75
C GLY A 173 5.80 8.11 6.39
N ALA A 174 5.45 7.07 5.62
CA ALA A 174 5.43 5.70 6.11
C ALA A 174 6.84 5.10 6.16
N MET A 175 7.15 4.29 7.17
CA MET A 175 8.51 3.90 7.55
C MET A 175 8.70 2.41 7.80
N GLY A 176 9.92 1.95 7.61
CA GLY A 176 10.38 0.61 7.99
C GLY A 176 9.78 -0.52 7.14
N TYR A 177 10.02 -1.76 7.56
CA TYR A 177 9.57 -2.98 6.86
C TYR A 177 8.06 -3.03 6.60
N GLY A 178 7.25 -2.58 7.57
CA GLY A 178 5.79 -2.61 7.52
C GLY A 178 5.17 -1.30 7.01
N GLN A 179 5.96 -0.29 6.65
CA GLN A 179 5.47 1.02 6.22
C GLN A 179 4.48 1.65 7.21
N PHE A 180 4.81 1.63 8.50
CA PHE A 180 4.01 2.28 9.52
C PHE A 180 4.17 3.81 9.46
N ILE A 181 3.07 4.55 9.55
CA ILE A 181 3.10 5.99 9.84
C ILE A 181 3.46 6.21 11.31
N SER A 182 3.87 7.41 11.69
CA SER A 182 4.40 7.70 13.03
C SER A 182 3.45 7.31 14.16
N SER A 183 2.18 7.64 14.03
CA SER A 183 1.15 7.25 15.01
C SER A 183 0.96 5.74 15.11
N SER A 184 1.01 5.03 13.99
CA SER A 184 0.91 3.56 14.00
C SER A 184 2.15 2.91 14.61
N TYR A 185 3.33 3.47 14.37
CA TYR A 185 4.56 2.99 14.98
C TYR A 185 4.47 3.09 16.51
N LEU A 186 4.12 4.27 17.04
CA LEU A 186 3.96 4.49 18.48
C LEU A 186 2.88 3.59 19.11
N ALA A 187 1.79 3.31 18.39
CA ALA A 187 0.66 2.58 18.94
C ALA A 187 0.80 1.04 18.84
N TYR A 188 1.49 0.54 17.81
CA TYR A 188 1.41 -0.88 17.44
C TYR A 188 2.75 -1.58 17.29
N ALA A 189 3.88 -0.86 17.26
CA ALA A 189 5.18 -1.49 17.22
C ALA A 189 5.43 -2.25 18.52
N VAL A 190 6.05 -3.43 18.38
CA VAL A 190 6.41 -4.29 19.50
C VAL A 190 7.87 -4.72 19.37
N ASP A 191 8.60 -4.69 20.49
CA ASP A 191 9.89 -5.35 20.64
C ASP A 191 9.63 -6.87 20.69
N TYR A 192 9.83 -7.53 19.56
CA TYR A 192 9.48 -8.95 19.43
C TYR A 192 10.67 -9.88 19.49
N ASP A 193 11.89 -9.35 19.46
CA ASP A 193 13.11 -10.13 19.73
C ASP A 193 13.64 -9.96 21.16
N GLY A 194 13.09 -8.99 21.92
CA GLY A 194 13.33 -8.82 23.34
C GLY A 194 14.63 -8.05 23.65
N ASP A 195 15.07 -7.20 22.73
CA ASP A 195 16.28 -6.38 22.91
C ASP A 195 16.01 -5.02 23.59
N ASN A 196 14.76 -4.75 24.00
CA ASN A 196 14.21 -3.53 24.59
C ASN A 196 14.08 -2.36 23.60
N ASN A 197 14.02 -2.64 22.29
CA ASN A 197 13.79 -1.64 21.27
C ASN A 197 12.87 -2.20 20.16
N ALA A 198 11.77 -1.55 19.85
CA ALA A 198 10.91 -1.93 18.73
C ALA A 198 11.45 -1.35 17.43
N ASP A 199 12.45 -2.02 16.81
CA ASP A 199 13.13 -1.52 15.60
C ASP A 199 12.47 -2.03 14.30
N LEU A 200 11.55 -1.25 13.75
CA LEU A 200 10.91 -1.58 12.46
C LEU A 200 11.78 -1.31 11.23
N PHE A 201 12.99 -0.75 11.41
CA PHE A 201 13.91 -0.48 10.30
C PHE A 201 14.91 -1.62 10.07
N ASN A 202 15.37 -2.29 11.14
CA ASN A 202 16.44 -3.27 11.06
C ASN A 202 16.05 -4.64 11.61
N SER A 203 15.09 -4.75 12.56
CA SER A 203 14.62 -6.01 13.11
C SER A 203 13.47 -6.57 12.29
N LYS A 204 13.72 -7.70 11.60
CA LYS A 204 12.65 -8.47 10.95
C LYS A 204 11.67 -9.06 11.98
N SER A 205 12.15 -9.41 13.16
CA SER A 205 11.32 -9.95 14.24
C SER A 205 10.29 -8.93 14.70
N ASP A 206 10.72 -7.71 14.97
CA ASP A 206 9.82 -6.64 15.41
C ASP A 206 8.82 -6.25 14.33
N ALA A 207 9.27 -6.21 13.08
CA ALA A 207 8.37 -5.97 11.96
C ALA A 207 7.30 -7.05 11.81
N ILE A 208 7.67 -8.33 11.97
CA ILE A 208 6.73 -9.47 11.97
C ILE A 208 5.74 -9.36 13.11
N GLY A 209 6.24 -9.16 14.34
CA GLY A 209 5.42 -9.02 15.55
C GLY A 209 4.48 -7.81 15.46
N SER A 210 4.99 -6.67 14.99
CA SER A 210 4.21 -5.43 14.90
C SER A 210 3.10 -5.50 13.86
N ILE A 211 3.32 -6.13 12.70
CA ILE A 211 2.27 -6.37 11.71
C ILE A 211 1.18 -7.28 12.29
N ALA A 212 1.58 -8.35 12.98
CA ALA A 212 0.64 -9.27 13.59
C ALA A 212 -0.16 -8.60 14.72
N ASN A 213 0.49 -7.83 15.59
CA ASN A 213 -0.13 -7.02 16.63
C ASN A 213 -1.13 -6.00 16.05
N TYR A 214 -0.73 -5.29 15.00
CA TYR A 214 -1.61 -4.36 14.29
C TYR A 214 -2.91 -5.02 13.85
N LEU A 215 -2.83 -6.17 13.18
CA LEU A 215 -4.01 -6.88 12.69
C LEU A 215 -4.88 -7.42 13.85
N GLN A 216 -4.26 -7.94 14.91
CA GLN A 216 -4.99 -8.40 16.09
C GLN A 216 -5.78 -7.26 16.75
N ILE A 217 -5.15 -6.12 17.00
CA ILE A 217 -5.81 -4.94 17.60
C ILE A 217 -6.93 -4.42 16.69
N HIS A 218 -6.78 -4.53 15.37
CA HIS A 218 -7.81 -4.12 14.41
C HIS A 218 -8.87 -5.19 14.12
N GLY A 219 -8.97 -6.20 14.96
CA GLY A 219 -10.10 -7.14 14.97
C GLY A 219 -9.89 -8.44 14.20
N TRP A 220 -8.65 -8.83 13.96
CA TRP A 220 -8.35 -10.15 13.37
C TRP A 220 -8.95 -11.28 14.23
N GLN A 221 -9.64 -12.22 13.56
CA GLN A 221 -10.26 -13.38 14.18
C GLN A 221 -9.57 -14.66 13.70
N PRO A 222 -8.83 -15.39 14.57
CA PRO A 222 -7.96 -16.50 14.18
C PRO A 222 -8.63 -17.63 13.40
N SER A 223 -9.92 -17.86 13.61
CA SER A 223 -10.65 -18.99 12.99
C SER A 223 -11.62 -18.57 11.89
N SER A 224 -11.61 -17.31 11.51
CA SER A 224 -12.49 -16.79 10.47
C SER A 224 -11.83 -16.80 9.10
N ASP A 225 -12.62 -17.11 8.06
CA ASP A 225 -12.21 -16.88 6.67
C ASP A 225 -11.86 -15.39 6.47
N ILE A 226 -11.13 -15.08 5.39
CA ILE A 226 -10.87 -13.71 4.99
C ILE A 226 -11.94 -13.24 4.00
N ILE A 227 -12.29 -14.10 3.06
CA ILE A 227 -13.38 -13.88 2.10
C ILE A 227 -14.20 -15.15 1.94
N LYS A 228 -15.48 -14.98 1.55
CA LYS A 228 -16.36 -16.06 1.12
C LYS A 228 -16.86 -15.79 -0.30
N PRO A 229 -16.74 -16.73 -1.25
CA PRO A 229 -17.33 -16.58 -2.59
C PRO A 229 -18.84 -16.40 -2.50
N MET A 230 -19.39 -15.55 -3.36
CA MET A 230 -20.83 -15.31 -3.46
C MET A 230 -21.31 -15.42 -4.90
N SER A 231 -22.53 -15.94 -5.09
CA SER A 231 -23.23 -15.80 -6.36
C SER A 231 -23.73 -14.36 -6.55
N PHE A 232 -24.04 -14.00 -7.79
CA PHE A 232 -24.64 -12.70 -8.10
C PHE A 232 -25.91 -12.41 -7.27
N ASN A 233 -26.77 -13.42 -7.09
CA ASN A 233 -28.01 -13.27 -6.32
C ASN A 233 -27.74 -13.03 -4.82
N GLN A 234 -26.73 -13.66 -4.24
CA GLN A 234 -26.30 -13.43 -2.87
C GLN A 234 -25.69 -12.02 -2.72
N ALA A 235 -24.90 -11.57 -3.69
CA ALA A 235 -24.29 -10.25 -3.67
C ALA A 235 -25.32 -9.11 -3.67
N ARG A 236 -26.52 -9.33 -4.22
CA ARG A 236 -27.64 -8.37 -4.17
C ARG A 236 -28.30 -8.24 -2.79
N ASN A 237 -28.16 -9.27 -1.93
CA ASN A 237 -28.70 -9.29 -0.56
C ASN A 237 -27.70 -9.95 0.40
N PRO A 238 -26.53 -9.33 0.64
CA PRO A 238 -25.45 -9.96 1.39
C PRO A 238 -25.83 -10.29 2.85
N GLN A 239 -26.71 -9.52 3.48
CA GLN A 239 -27.20 -9.80 4.82
C GLN A 239 -27.97 -11.13 4.94
N LYS A 240 -28.64 -11.56 3.86
CA LYS A 240 -29.33 -12.86 3.82
C LYS A 240 -28.35 -14.02 3.58
N ALA A 241 -27.18 -13.73 3.01
CA ALA A 241 -26.19 -14.75 2.72
C ALA A 241 -25.44 -15.21 3.96
N GLU A 242 -25.28 -14.33 4.95
CA GLU A 242 -24.50 -14.62 6.15
C GLU A 242 -25.01 -13.81 7.36
N ASN A 243 -25.92 -14.40 8.13
CA ASN A 243 -26.54 -13.75 9.29
C ASN A 243 -25.64 -13.67 10.54
N ASN A 244 -24.53 -14.41 10.58
CA ASN A 244 -23.70 -14.57 11.78
C ASN A 244 -22.45 -13.70 11.78
N LEU A 245 -22.15 -12.96 10.71
CA LEU A 245 -21.00 -12.07 10.65
C LEU A 245 -21.31 -10.74 11.34
N ARG A 246 -20.43 -10.35 12.28
CA ARG A 246 -20.52 -9.05 12.98
C ARG A 246 -20.20 -7.89 12.04
N THR A 247 -19.27 -8.12 11.13
CA THR A 247 -18.82 -7.13 10.16
C THR A 247 -18.53 -7.84 8.83
N PHE A 248 -19.07 -7.31 7.74
CA PHE A 248 -18.78 -7.82 6.41
C PHE A 248 -18.86 -6.71 5.36
N ILE A 249 -18.14 -6.90 4.26
CA ILE A 249 -18.15 -5.98 3.13
C ILE A 249 -18.48 -6.77 1.87
N PRO A 250 -19.54 -6.43 1.13
CA PRO A 250 -19.78 -7.00 -0.20
C PRO A 250 -18.71 -6.50 -1.17
N LEU A 251 -18.04 -7.43 -1.84
CA LEU A 251 -16.93 -7.15 -2.74
C LEU A 251 -17.31 -7.55 -4.15
N ARG A 252 -16.93 -6.71 -5.11
CA ARG A 252 -17.09 -6.95 -6.54
C ARG A 252 -15.77 -6.65 -7.23
N PHE A 253 -15.24 -7.66 -7.91
CA PHE A 253 -14.02 -7.53 -8.70
C PHE A 253 -14.32 -7.82 -10.16
N GLU A 254 -13.91 -6.92 -11.03
CA GLU A 254 -13.95 -7.09 -12.47
C GLU A 254 -12.55 -7.45 -12.95
N SER A 255 -12.44 -8.58 -13.62
CA SER A 255 -11.23 -9.05 -14.30
C SER A 255 -11.48 -9.19 -15.78
N GLY A 256 -10.40 -9.32 -16.57
CA GLY A 256 -10.47 -9.39 -18.02
C GLY A 256 -10.42 -8.03 -18.70
N ILE A 257 -10.55 -8.06 -19.99
CA ILE A 257 -10.44 -6.88 -20.85
C ILE A 257 -11.69 -6.71 -21.71
N LYS A 258 -11.90 -5.47 -22.14
CA LYS A 258 -12.90 -5.13 -23.15
C LYS A 258 -12.25 -4.18 -24.13
N GLU A 259 -11.88 -4.70 -25.29
CA GLU A 259 -11.12 -3.92 -26.28
C GLU A 259 -11.50 -4.24 -27.71
N LYS A 260 -11.04 -3.41 -28.62
CA LYS A 260 -11.11 -3.63 -30.05
C LYS A 260 -9.75 -4.13 -30.53
N TYR A 261 -9.74 -5.34 -31.08
CA TYR A 261 -8.57 -5.95 -31.66
C TYR A 261 -8.54 -5.76 -33.17
N ILE A 262 -7.43 -5.27 -33.70
CA ILE A 262 -7.23 -5.21 -35.16
C ILE A 262 -6.53 -6.47 -35.62
N VAL A 263 -7.21 -7.24 -36.45
CA VAL A 263 -6.71 -8.51 -36.98
C VAL A 263 -5.43 -8.27 -37.79
N LYS A 264 -4.37 -9.00 -37.43
CA LYS A 264 -3.08 -8.93 -38.11
C LYS A 264 -3.00 -10.00 -39.21
N LYS A 265 -2.08 -9.81 -40.16
CA LYS A 265 -1.82 -10.81 -41.19
C LYS A 265 -1.35 -12.12 -40.57
N GLY A 266 -2.06 -13.21 -40.81
CA GLY A 266 -1.78 -14.55 -40.29
C GLY A 266 -2.47 -14.89 -38.98
N ASP A 267 -3.33 -14.01 -38.49
CA ASP A 267 -4.24 -14.34 -37.38
C ASP A 267 -5.35 -15.27 -37.83
N THR A 268 -5.80 -16.08 -36.88
CA THR A 268 -7.03 -16.89 -37.00
C THR A 268 -7.86 -16.66 -35.74
N LEU A 269 -9.17 -16.89 -35.80
CA LEU A 269 -10.02 -16.78 -34.63
C LEU A 269 -9.53 -17.67 -33.48
N SER A 270 -9.04 -18.86 -33.79
CA SER A 270 -8.52 -19.80 -32.80
C SER A 270 -7.26 -19.26 -32.09
N LYS A 271 -6.35 -18.61 -32.84
CA LYS A 271 -5.15 -17.98 -32.23
C LYS A 271 -5.53 -16.80 -31.35
N ILE A 272 -6.42 -15.93 -31.85
CA ILE A 272 -6.87 -14.76 -31.09
C ILE A 272 -7.62 -15.23 -29.84
N ALA A 273 -8.55 -16.17 -29.96
CA ALA A 273 -9.29 -16.71 -28.82
C ALA A 273 -8.37 -17.32 -27.76
N LEU A 274 -7.33 -18.05 -28.17
CA LEU A 274 -6.33 -18.63 -27.29
C LEU A 274 -5.50 -17.52 -26.58
N GLU A 275 -5.08 -16.49 -27.32
CA GLU A 275 -4.32 -15.35 -26.75
C GLU A 275 -5.11 -14.64 -25.64
N TYR A 276 -6.42 -14.53 -25.81
CA TYR A 276 -7.32 -13.88 -24.87
C TYR A 276 -7.97 -14.84 -23.86
N GLY A 277 -7.68 -16.13 -23.92
CA GLY A 277 -8.19 -17.13 -22.99
C GLY A 277 -9.71 -17.34 -23.06
N ILE A 278 -10.33 -17.12 -24.23
CA ILE A 278 -11.76 -17.35 -24.48
C ILE A 278 -11.97 -18.47 -25.49
N GLY A 279 -13.19 -19.02 -25.51
CA GLY A 279 -13.59 -19.99 -26.56
C GLY A 279 -13.74 -19.30 -27.91
N VAL A 280 -13.41 -20.02 -28.99
CA VAL A 280 -13.61 -19.53 -30.37
C VAL A 280 -15.07 -19.17 -30.62
N ASP A 281 -16.02 -20.00 -30.12
CA ASP A 281 -17.44 -19.73 -30.25
C ASP A 281 -17.88 -18.47 -29.51
N THR A 282 -17.27 -18.20 -28.34
CA THR A 282 -17.49 -16.95 -27.59
C THR A 282 -17.02 -15.75 -28.41
N LEU A 283 -15.82 -15.81 -28.99
CA LEU A 283 -15.31 -14.76 -29.86
C LEU A 283 -16.17 -14.52 -31.09
N LYS A 284 -16.67 -15.62 -31.72
CA LYS A 284 -17.60 -15.55 -32.83
C LYS A 284 -18.90 -14.86 -32.44
N GLN A 285 -19.51 -15.27 -31.33
CA GLN A 285 -20.76 -14.67 -30.82
C GLN A 285 -20.61 -13.17 -30.50
N GLN A 286 -19.53 -12.79 -29.88
CA GLN A 286 -19.25 -11.39 -29.58
C GLN A 286 -19.15 -10.49 -30.82
N ASN A 287 -18.83 -11.09 -31.98
CA ASN A 287 -18.57 -10.36 -33.22
C ASN A 287 -19.61 -10.66 -34.32
N ASN A 288 -20.68 -11.42 -34.04
CA ASN A 288 -21.67 -11.84 -34.99
C ASN A 288 -21.10 -12.59 -36.23
N ILE A 289 -20.11 -13.46 -35.98
CA ILE A 289 -19.46 -14.27 -37.00
C ILE A 289 -20.15 -15.61 -37.06
N ASP A 290 -20.99 -15.83 -38.08
CA ASP A 290 -21.82 -17.03 -38.21
C ASP A 290 -21.05 -18.24 -38.75
N ASN A 291 -20.01 -18.02 -39.54
CA ASN A 291 -19.29 -19.10 -40.17
C ASN A 291 -17.80 -18.80 -40.29
N GLU A 292 -16.99 -19.87 -40.09
CA GLU A 292 -15.60 -20.03 -40.44
C GLU A 292 -14.54 -19.38 -39.54
N ASP A 293 -13.41 -20.09 -39.47
CA ASP A 293 -12.21 -19.73 -38.73
C ASP A 293 -11.39 -18.60 -39.41
N PHE A 294 -11.97 -17.95 -40.43
CA PHE A 294 -11.27 -16.95 -41.21
C PHE A 294 -11.69 -15.54 -40.87
N VAL A 295 -10.69 -14.73 -40.53
CA VAL A 295 -10.82 -13.30 -40.32
C VAL A 295 -9.86 -12.54 -41.23
N MET A 296 -10.32 -11.45 -41.83
CA MET A 296 -9.50 -10.66 -42.74
C MET A 296 -8.56 -9.74 -41.95
N ALA A 297 -7.26 -9.71 -42.36
CA ALA A 297 -6.31 -8.74 -41.82
C ALA A 297 -6.82 -7.30 -41.99
N GLY A 298 -6.74 -6.51 -40.94
CA GLY A 298 -7.27 -5.14 -40.90
C GLY A 298 -8.73 -5.04 -40.43
N SER A 299 -9.48 -6.17 -40.35
CA SER A 299 -10.80 -6.16 -39.73
C SER A 299 -10.70 -5.93 -38.21
N GLN A 300 -11.78 -5.44 -37.61
CA GLN A 300 -11.85 -5.15 -36.19
C GLN A 300 -12.71 -6.21 -35.51
N LEU A 301 -12.17 -6.84 -34.47
CA LEU A 301 -12.90 -7.71 -33.57
C LEU A 301 -13.12 -7.02 -32.24
N PHE A 302 -14.27 -7.23 -31.66
CA PHE A 302 -14.56 -6.86 -30.30
C PHE A 302 -14.24 -8.07 -29.39
N ILE A 303 -13.46 -7.83 -28.37
CA ILE A 303 -13.04 -8.85 -27.39
C ILE A 303 -13.53 -8.43 -26.02
N ASP A 304 -14.37 -9.26 -25.42
CA ASP A 304 -14.86 -9.07 -24.07
C ASP A 304 -14.61 -10.36 -23.26
N THR A 305 -13.62 -10.28 -22.38
CA THR A 305 -13.28 -11.37 -21.45
C THR A 305 -13.65 -10.99 -20.02
N GLN A 306 -14.49 -9.96 -19.84
CA GLN A 306 -14.85 -9.48 -18.51
C GLN A 306 -15.61 -10.54 -17.73
N GLU A 307 -15.04 -10.87 -16.58
CA GLU A 307 -15.67 -11.67 -15.54
C GLU A 307 -15.89 -10.81 -14.30
N VAL A 308 -17.01 -11.03 -13.65
CA VAL A 308 -17.32 -10.37 -12.38
C VAL A 308 -17.38 -11.41 -11.29
N SER A 309 -16.48 -11.32 -10.35
CA SER A 309 -16.46 -12.16 -9.16
C SER A 309 -17.03 -11.41 -7.97
N TYR A 310 -17.85 -12.09 -7.20
CA TYR A 310 -18.46 -11.55 -5.98
C TYR A 310 -17.96 -12.30 -4.76
N PHE A 311 -17.64 -11.56 -3.70
CA PHE A 311 -17.18 -12.10 -2.43
C PHE A 311 -17.83 -11.34 -1.27
N LEU A 312 -17.89 -12.01 -0.14
CA LEU A 312 -18.15 -11.40 1.14
C LEU A 312 -16.81 -11.28 1.88
N GLY A 313 -16.34 -10.07 2.11
CA GLY A 313 -15.20 -9.80 2.99
C GLY A 313 -15.64 -9.89 4.44
N THR A 314 -14.96 -10.70 5.23
CA THR A 314 -15.25 -10.91 6.65
C THR A 314 -14.53 -9.91 7.55
N GLU A 315 -14.58 -10.10 8.88
CA GLU A 315 -13.81 -9.31 9.84
C GLU A 315 -12.33 -9.28 9.51
N ASN A 316 -11.76 -10.40 9.05
CA ASN A 316 -10.35 -10.50 8.70
C ASN A 316 -10.00 -9.69 7.44
N PHE A 317 -10.89 -9.66 6.46
CA PHE A 317 -10.75 -8.76 5.32
C PHE A 317 -10.79 -7.29 5.75
N VAL A 318 -11.71 -6.95 6.66
CA VAL A 318 -11.82 -5.61 7.25
C VAL A 318 -10.54 -5.25 8.01
N ALA A 319 -9.98 -6.16 8.81
CA ALA A 319 -8.72 -5.93 9.52
C ALA A 319 -7.56 -5.58 8.56
N ILE A 320 -7.46 -6.29 7.42
CA ILE A 320 -6.46 -5.97 6.40
C ILE A 320 -6.73 -4.59 5.78
N THR A 321 -8.00 -4.21 5.55
CA THR A 321 -8.31 -2.87 5.02
C THR A 321 -7.99 -1.73 5.99
N LYS A 322 -7.79 -2.00 7.28
CA LYS A 322 -7.30 -0.99 8.24
C LYS A 322 -5.83 -0.67 8.03
N TYR A 323 -5.06 -1.62 7.50
CA TYR A 323 -3.67 -1.39 7.15
C TYR A 323 -3.54 -0.43 5.96
N ASN A 324 -4.33 -0.66 4.93
CA ASN A 324 -4.48 0.26 3.79
C ASN A 324 -5.95 0.27 3.33
N TYR A 325 -6.57 1.44 3.27
CA TYR A 325 -7.99 1.64 2.97
C TYR A 325 -8.33 1.36 1.49
N SER A 326 -8.05 0.12 1.05
CA SER A 326 -8.29 -0.34 -0.32
C SER A 326 -8.74 -1.80 -0.34
N HIS A 327 -9.86 -2.07 -0.99
CA HIS A 327 -10.29 -3.46 -1.22
C HIS A 327 -9.31 -4.20 -2.15
N PHE A 328 -8.70 -3.51 -3.09
CA PHE A 328 -7.68 -4.09 -3.97
C PHE A 328 -6.44 -4.49 -3.19
N TYR A 329 -6.01 -3.65 -2.24
CA TYR A 329 -4.91 -3.98 -1.34
C TYR A 329 -5.20 -5.24 -0.54
N ALA A 330 -6.34 -5.29 0.16
CA ALA A 330 -6.69 -6.44 0.98
C ALA A 330 -6.83 -7.73 0.17
N MET A 331 -7.39 -7.63 -1.05
CA MET A 331 -7.48 -8.78 -1.95
C MET A 331 -6.12 -9.23 -2.48
N VAL A 332 -5.17 -8.30 -2.74
CA VAL A 332 -3.80 -8.67 -3.14
C VAL A 332 -3.06 -9.34 -1.99
N VAL A 333 -3.16 -8.83 -0.77
CA VAL A 333 -2.59 -9.47 0.43
C VAL A 333 -3.11 -10.90 0.56
N TYR A 334 -4.42 -11.10 0.44
CA TYR A 334 -5.02 -12.42 0.49
C TYR A 334 -4.53 -13.34 -0.65
N ASN A 335 -4.51 -12.86 -1.89
CA ASN A 335 -4.05 -13.65 -3.02
C ASN A 335 -2.57 -14.03 -2.92
N LEU A 336 -1.73 -13.12 -2.44
CA LEU A 336 -0.31 -13.40 -2.20
C LEU A 336 -0.13 -14.43 -1.08
N ALA A 337 -0.94 -14.37 -0.01
CA ALA A 337 -0.94 -15.36 1.05
C ALA A 337 -1.33 -16.77 0.55
N LYS A 338 -2.24 -16.85 -0.41
CA LYS A 338 -2.58 -18.12 -1.10
C LYS A 338 -1.40 -18.72 -1.83
N GLU A 339 -0.56 -17.90 -2.47
CA GLU A 339 0.68 -18.36 -3.11
C GLU A 339 1.72 -18.90 -2.11
N PHE A 340 1.58 -18.56 -0.83
CA PHE A 340 2.41 -19.05 0.27
C PHE A 340 1.82 -20.27 0.97
N GLY A 341 0.58 -20.65 0.68
CA GLY A 341 -0.07 -21.85 1.23
C GLY A 341 -1.11 -21.59 2.32
N LEU A 342 -1.69 -20.38 2.37
CA LEU A 342 -2.84 -20.06 3.23
C LEU A 342 -4.04 -20.93 2.88
#